data_56adbcbc8b1f39b1e3886725f2edb458
#
_entry.id   56adbcbc8b1f39b1e3886725f2edb458
#
_cell.length_a   1.000
_cell.length_b   1.000
_cell.length_c   1.000
_cell.angle_alpha   90.00
_cell.angle_beta   90.00
_cell.angle_gamma   90.00
#
_symmetry.space_group_name_H-M   'P 1'
#
loop_
_entity.id
_entity.type
_entity.pdbx_description
1 polymer ?
#
loop_
_entity_poly.entity_id
_entity_poly.type
_entity_poly.pdbx_seq_one_letter_code
_entity_poly.pdbx_strand_id
1 'polypeptide(L)'
;MRTHTFRNMKKLRLKELESHLQQVDGFEKPKLLLEQYPTRPHIAACMLYTIHNTYDDIENKVVADLGCGCGVLSIGTAMLGAGYVIQYILLCVGFDIDEDALEIFNRNVEEFELTNVDMVQCDVCSLSNRMSKSFDTVIMNPPFGTKNNKGTDMAFLKTALEMARTAVYSLHKSSTREHIQKKAAEWKIKIDVIAGGFCFVELRYDLPASYKFHKRKSVDIEVDLIRFSF
;
A
#
# COMPACT_ATOMS: atom_id res chain seq x y z
N MET A 1 -25.81 19.03 28.12
CA MET A 1 -25.50 18.76 26.70
C MET A 1 -24.34 19.65 26.28
N ARG A 2 -23.13 19.12 26.18
CA ARG A 2 -21.97 19.85 25.64
C ARG A 2 -21.89 19.52 24.16
N THR A 3 -22.21 20.48 23.31
CA THR A 3 -21.97 20.46 21.87
C THR A 3 -20.47 20.45 21.65
N HIS A 4 -19.90 19.28 21.29
CA HIS A 4 -18.52 19.20 20.81
C HIS A 4 -18.45 19.93 19.46
N THR A 5 -17.86 21.09 19.49
CA THR A 5 -17.50 21.89 18.34
C THR A 5 -16.60 21.03 17.44
N PHE A 6 -17.06 20.70 16.24
CA PHE A 6 -16.27 20.05 15.20
C PHE A 6 -15.03 20.92 14.93
N ARG A 7 -13.88 20.48 15.43
CA ARG A 7 -12.61 21.11 15.10
C ARG A 7 -12.38 20.89 13.61
N ASN A 8 -12.26 21.95 12.83
CA ASN A 8 -11.74 21.92 11.47
C ASN A 8 -10.33 21.33 11.50
N MET A 9 -10.22 20.02 11.32
CA MET A 9 -8.92 19.39 11.22
C MET A 9 -8.32 19.77 9.87
N LYS A 10 -7.15 20.42 9.95
CA LYS A 10 -6.38 20.88 8.79
C LYS A 10 -6.01 19.66 7.94
N LYS A 11 -6.36 19.67 6.64
CA LYS A 11 -5.94 18.61 5.70
C LYS A 11 -4.43 18.43 5.78
N LEU A 12 -4.01 17.18 5.98
CA LEU A 12 -2.60 16.80 6.04
C LEU A 12 -1.93 17.10 4.69
N ARG A 13 -0.83 17.85 4.69
CA ARG A 13 -0.08 18.15 3.47
C ARG A 13 0.89 17.00 3.14
N LEU A 14 1.27 16.86 1.87
CA LEU A 14 2.19 15.83 1.40
C LEU A 14 3.48 15.72 2.25
N LYS A 15 4.13 16.87 2.51
CA LYS A 15 5.36 16.90 3.33
C LYS A 15 5.14 16.51 4.79
N GLU A 16 3.97 16.82 5.34
CA GLU A 16 3.61 16.44 6.71
C GLU A 16 3.38 14.92 6.77
N LEU A 17 2.65 14.36 5.79
CA LEU A 17 2.48 12.91 5.67
C LEU A 17 3.84 12.19 5.54
N GLU A 18 4.70 12.66 4.62
CA GLU A 18 6.04 12.09 4.43
C GLU A 18 6.86 12.13 5.73
N SER A 19 6.82 13.25 6.47
CA SER A 19 7.53 13.41 7.74
C SER A 19 7.04 12.42 8.81
N HIS A 20 5.74 12.14 8.87
CA HIS A 20 5.20 11.11 9.76
C HIS A 20 5.64 9.71 9.32
N LEU A 21 5.55 9.39 8.04
CA LEU A 21 5.92 8.08 7.52
C LEU A 21 7.43 7.77 7.66
N GLN A 22 8.29 8.80 7.79
CA GLN A 22 9.71 8.63 8.11
C GLN A 22 9.94 8.08 9.53
N GLN A 23 8.95 8.16 10.41
CA GLN A 23 9.03 7.68 11.79
C GLN A 23 8.51 6.25 11.95
N VAL A 24 7.93 5.67 10.89
CA VAL A 24 7.45 4.29 10.90
C VAL A 24 8.64 3.33 10.88
N ASP A 25 8.72 2.47 11.87
CA ASP A 25 9.75 1.44 11.96
C ASP A 25 9.62 0.42 10.81
N GLY A 26 10.75 0.07 10.22
CA GLY A 26 10.85 -0.92 9.14
C GLY A 26 11.25 -2.30 9.65
N PHE A 27 11.41 -3.24 8.71
CA PHE A 27 11.83 -4.61 9.01
C PHE A 27 13.18 -4.66 9.76
N GLU A 28 13.21 -5.30 10.93
CA GLU A 28 14.45 -5.53 11.69
C GLU A 28 15.32 -6.61 11.03
N LYS A 29 14.69 -7.66 10.49
CA LYS A 29 15.34 -8.80 9.83
C LYS A 29 14.59 -9.15 8.54
N PRO A 30 14.74 -8.38 7.45
CA PRO A 30 13.98 -8.58 6.23
C PRO A 30 14.22 -9.98 5.61
N LYS A 31 13.14 -10.69 5.31
CA LYS A 31 13.15 -12.03 4.72
C LYS A 31 13.20 -11.93 3.20
N LEU A 32 14.35 -12.25 2.60
CA LEU A 32 14.57 -12.13 1.16
C LEU A 32 13.61 -13.01 0.32
N LEU A 33 13.21 -14.17 0.87
CA LEU A 33 12.25 -15.07 0.20
C LEU A 33 10.85 -14.46 0.09
N LEU A 34 10.49 -13.53 0.97
CA LEU A 34 9.24 -12.80 0.95
C LEU A 34 9.35 -11.47 0.20
N GLU A 35 10.53 -11.15 -0.34
CA GLU A 35 10.82 -9.86 -1.00
C GLU A 35 10.45 -8.67 -0.11
N GLN A 36 10.80 -8.71 1.17
CA GLN A 36 10.52 -7.66 2.14
C GLN A 36 11.42 -6.45 1.92
N TYR A 37 10.88 -5.47 1.23
CA TYR A 37 11.49 -4.17 1.02
C TYR A 37 10.57 -3.09 1.58
N PRO A 38 11.06 -2.23 2.49
CA PRO A 38 10.23 -1.16 3.02
C PRO A 38 9.85 -0.20 1.90
N THR A 39 8.56 0.13 1.79
CA THR A 39 8.12 1.22 0.93
C THR A 39 8.71 2.52 1.46
N ARG A 40 9.51 3.22 0.66
CA ARG A 40 10.12 4.47 1.09
C ARG A 40 9.05 5.48 1.49
N PRO A 41 9.23 6.24 2.57
CA PRO A 41 8.26 7.22 3.05
C PRO A 41 7.78 8.20 1.98
N HIS A 42 8.71 8.68 1.15
CA HIS A 42 8.39 9.56 0.03
C HIS A 42 7.45 8.89 -0.99
N ILE A 43 7.73 7.65 -1.37
CA ILE A 43 6.89 6.88 -2.33
C ILE A 43 5.52 6.63 -1.73
N ALA A 44 5.46 6.18 -0.46
CA ALA A 44 4.22 5.95 0.25
C ALA A 44 3.38 7.22 0.34
N ALA A 45 4.00 8.35 0.72
CA ALA A 45 3.32 9.63 0.82
C ALA A 45 2.78 10.10 -0.54
N CYS A 46 3.57 10.04 -1.62
CA CYS A 46 3.13 10.41 -2.96
C CYS A 46 1.98 9.53 -3.45
N MET A 47 2.08 8.21 -3.26
CA MET A 47 1.03 7.25 -3.62
C MET A 47 -0.27 7.58 -2.89
N LEU A 48 -0.25 7.60 -1.57
CA LEU A 48 -1.44 7.82 -0.74
C LEU A 48 -2.05 9.20 -0.94
N TYR A 49 -1.21 10.24 -1.07
CA TYR A 49 -1.67 11.60 -1.33
C TYR A 49 -2.37 11.73 -2.69
N THR A 50 -1.89 11.00 -3.71
CA THR A 50 -2.54 10.93 -5.02
C THR A 50 -3.88 10.20 -4.95
N ILE A 51 -3.93 9.04 -4.26
CA ILE A 51 -5.18 8.28 -4.06
C ILE A 51 -6.23 9.14 -3.35
N HIS A 52 -5.81 9.85 -2.29
CA HIS A 52 -6.70 10.68 -1.48
C HIS A 52 -7.20 11.93 -2.23
N ASN A 53 -6.29 12.72 -2.84
CA ASN A 53 -6.65 14.04 -3.38
C ASN A 53 -7.14 14.01 -4.83
N THR A 54 -6.71 13.03 -5.62
CA THR A 54 -7.07 12.95 -7.05
C THR A 54 -8.28 12.06 -7.28
N TYR A 55 -8.38 10.96 -6.52
CA TYR A 55 -9.41 9.94 -6.75
C TYR A 55 -10.46 9.85 -5.65
N ASP A 56 -10.20 10.45 -4.49
CA ASP A 56 -11.10 10.40 -3.30
C ASP A 56 -11.42 8.95 -2.87
N ASP A 57 -10.41 8.07 -3.01
CA ASP A 57 -10.56 6.64 -2.76
C ASP A 57 -10.01 6.20 -1.37
N ILE A 58 -9.75 7.16 -0.44
CA ILE A 58 -9.33 6.88 0.96
C ILE A 58 -10.35 7.41 1.96
N GLU A 59 -10.75 8.67 1.86
CA GLU A 59 -11.63 9.32 2.85
C GLU A 59 -13.00 8.65 2.86
N ASN A 60 -13.47 8.26 4.04
CA ASN A 60 -14.73 7.52 4.23
C ASN A 60 -14.81 6.17 3.48
N LYS A 61 -13.69 5.55 3.20
CA LYS A 61 -13.60 4.24 2.55
C LYS A 61 -13.05 3.19 3.52
N VAL A 62 -13.45 1.94 3.30
CA VAL A 62 -12.83 0.78 3.93
C VAL A 62 -11.71 0.30 3.01
N VAL A 63 -10.48 0.37 3.49
CA VAL A 63 -9.27 0.11 2.69
C VAL A 63 -8.61 -1.19 3.13
N ALA A 64 -8.16 -2.01 2.20
CA ALA A 64 -7.26 -3.12 2.46
C ALA A 64 -5.85 -2.79 1.97
N ASP A 65 -4.83 -3.16 2.76
CA ASP A 65 -3.41 -3.08 2.41
C ASP A 65 -2.85 -4.51 2.30
N LEU A 66 -2.58 -4.98 1.07
CA LEU A 66 -2.14 -6.35 0.83
C LEU A 66 -0.61 -6.45 0.76
N GLY A 67 -0.03 -7.28 1.62
CA GLY A 67 1.40 -7.32 1.88
C GLY A 67 1.83 -6.09 2.68
N CYS A 68 1.13 -5.80 3.76
CA CYS A 68 1.28 -4.56 4.51
C CYS A 68 2.63 -4.41 5.21
N GLY A 69 3.36 -5.52 5.42
CA GLY A 69 4.65 -5.51 6.09
C GLY A 69 4.58 -4.82 7.45
N CYS A 70 5.44 -3.82 7.68
CA CYS A 70 5.47 -3.05 8.92
C CYS A 70 4.42 -1.91 8.97
N GLY A 71 3.51 -1.82 7.99
CA GLY A 71 2.32 -0.98 8.04
C GLY A 71 2.45 0.43 7.47
N VAL A 72 3.50 0.76 6.74
CA VAL A 72 3.72 2.13 6.25
C VAL A 72 2.56 2.69 5.41
N LEU A 73 1.96 1.87 4.52
CA LEU A 73 0.81 2.29 3.71
C LEU A 73 -0.47 2.34 4.55
N SER A 74 -0.69 1.36 5.43
CA SER A 74 -1.84 1.32 6.33
C SER A 74 -1.89 2.53 7.28
N ILE A 75 -0.75 2.88 7.90
CA ILE A 75 -0.61 4.03 8.80
C ILE A 75 -0.87 5.33 8.05
N GLY A 76 -0.26 5.51 6.87
CA GLY A 76 -0.48 6.69 6.05
C GLY A 76 -1.93 6.83 5.58
N THR A 77 -2.60 5.71 5.26
CA THR A 77 -4.03 5.66 4.93
C THR A 77 -4.88 6.11 6.10
N ALA A 78 -4.60 5.59 7.31
CA ALA A 78 -5.30 5.97 8.53
C ALA A 78 -5.15 7.46 8.85
N MET A 79 -3.95 8.02 8.67
CA MET A 79 -3.69 9.45 8.87
C MET A 79 -4.47 10.34 7.90
N LEU A 80 -4.60 9.94 6.63
CA LEU A 80 -5.36 10.69 5.63
C LEU A 80 -6.87 10.56 5.84
N GLY A 81 -7.34 9.43 6.34
CA GLY A 81 -8.75 9.18 6.61
C GLY A 81 -9.24 9.69 7.96
N ALA A 82 -8.33 10.11 8.86
CA ALA A 82 -8.66 10.54 10.23
C ALA A 82 -9.53 11.81 10.32
N GLY A 83 -9.81 12.47 9.20
CA GLY A 83 -10.60 13.71 9.15
C GLY A 83 -12.07 13.58 9.56
N TYR A 84 -12.67 12.39 9.50
CA TYR A 84 -14.08 12.15 9.83
C TYR A 84 -14.25 10.85 10.62
N VAL A 85 -13.73 10.81 11.83
CA VAL A 85 -13.97 9.68 12.72
C VAL A 85 -15.42 9.75 13.23
N ILE A 86 -16.33 9.09 12.53
CA ILE A 86 -17.43 8.46 13.22
C ILE A 86 -16.77 7.32 14.01
N GLN A 87 -16.60 7.55 15.29
CA GLN A 87 -16.00 6.67 16.27
C GLN A 87 -16.52 5.23 16.02
N TYR A 88 -15.64 4.29 15.61
CA TYR A 88 -15.90 2.87 15.34
C TYR A 88 -15.93 2.37 13.87
N ILE A 89 -15.55 3.14 12.86
CA ILE A 89 -15.38 2.58 11.52
C ILE A 89 -13.91 2.27 11.32
N LEU A 90 -13.59 0.97 11.21
CA LEU A 90 -12.31 0.48 10.76
C LEU A 90 -12.03 1.03 9.36
N LEU A 91 -10.99 1.85 9.21
CA LEU A 91 -10.65 2.46 7.94
C LEU A 91 -9.70 1.58 7.11
N CYS A 92 -8.71 0.96 7.76
CA CYS A 92 -7.68 0.19 7.05
C CYS A 92 -7.43 -1.17 7.72
N VAL A 93 -7.35 -2.23 6.92
CA VAL A 93 -6.93 -3.56 7.35
C VAL A 93 -5.70 -3.97 6.56
N GLY A 94 -4.60 -4.20 7.26
CA GLY A 94 -3.38 -4.77 6.70
C GLY A 94 -3.43 -6.30 6.67
N PHE A 95 -2.91 -6.90 5.59
CA PHE A 95 -2.81 -8.35 5.43
C PHE A 95 -1.36 -8.71 5.12
N ASP A 96 -0.75 -9.56 5.92
CA ASP A 96 0.60 -10.06 5.67
C ASP A 96 0.74 -11.50 6.17
N ILE A 97 1.70 -12.24 5.61
CA ILE A 97 1.98 -13.62 6.02
C ILE A 97 2.99 -13.66 7.17
N ASP A 98 3.79 -12.63 7.33
CA ASP A 98 4.93 -12.61 8.23
C ASP A 98 4.58 -12.04 9.61
N GLU A 99 4.58 -12.90 10.62
CA GLU A 99 4.34 -12.55 12.02
C GLU A 99 5.33 -11.50 12.55
N ASP A 100 6.63 -11.62 12.22
CA ASP A 100 7.65 -10.66 12.68
C ASP A 100 7.38 -9.24 12.13
N ALA A 101 6.88 -9.14 10.89
CA ALA A 101 6.49 -7.88 10.30
C ALA A 101 5.25 -7.29 10.98
N LEU A 102 4.26 -8.13 11.29
CA LEU A 102 3.03 -7.72 11.96
C LEU A 102 3.26 -7.30 13.42
N GLU A 103 4.24 -7.85 14.11
CA GLU A 103 4.64 -7.37 15.43
C GLU A 103 5.17 -5.92 15.35
N ILE A 104 5.98 -5.60 14.32
CA ILE A 104 6.46 -4.24 14.09
C ILE A 104 5.29 -3.32 13.69
N PHE A 105 4.40 -3.80 12.83
CA PHE A 105 3.18 -3.09 12.44
C PHE A 105 2.36 -2.69 13.68
N ASN A 106 2.13 -3.62 14.62
CA ASN A 106 1.38 -3.33 15.85
C ASN A 106 2.06 -2.25 16.70
N ARG A 107 3.39 -2.34 16.88
CA ARG A 107 4.16 -1.30 17.60
C ARG A 107 4.00 0.07 16.93
N ASN A 108 4.08 0.13 15.60
CA ASN A 108 3.89 1.36 14.86
C ASN A 108 2.47 1.93 15.05
N VAL A 109 1.42 1.08 15.00
CA VAL A 109 0.03 1.51 15.23
C VAL A 109 -0.15 2.08 16.64
N GLU A 110 0.46 1.46 17.65
CA GLU A 110 0.44 1.93 19.03
C GLU A 110 1.20 3.26 19.19
N GLU A 111 2.38 3.42 18.57
CA GLU A 111 3.18 4.63 18.65
C GLU A 111 2.48 5.85 18.02
N PHE A 112 1.75 5.63 16.93
CA PHE A 112 0.94 6.67 16.29
C PHE A 112 -0.46 6.84 16.89
N GLU A 113 -0.79 6.10 17.96
CA GLU A 113 -2.09 6.14 18.65
C GLU A 113 -3.29 5.96 17.70
N LEU A 114 -3.13 5.13 16.66
CA LEU A 114 -4.17 4.89 15.68
C LEU A 114 -5.18 3.85 16.18
N THR A 115 -6.46 4.17 16.08
CA THR A 115 -7.56 3.30 16.53
C THR A 115 -8.43 2.75 15.39
N ASN A 116 -8.12 3.14 14.17
CA ASN A 116 -8.88 2.84 12.95
C ASN A 116 -8.10 1.95 11.98
N VAL A 117 -7.11 1.23 12.48
CA VAL A 117 -6.26 0.28 11.74
C VAL A 117 -6.29 -1.07 12.43
N ASP A 118 -6.37 -2.13 11.65
CA ASP A 118 -6.24 -3.50 12.12
C ASP A 118 -5.36 -4.30 11.16
N MET A 119 -4.97 -5.51 11.55
CA MET A 119 -4.13 -6.38 10.75
C MET A 119 -4.56 -7.84 10.87
N VAL A 120 -4.32 -8.59 9.80
CA VAL A 120 -4.64 -10.01 9.72
C VAL A 120 -3.43 -10.78 9.20
N GLN A 121 -2.98 -11.77 9.97
CA GLN A 121 -1.95 -12.69 9.51
C GLN A 121 -2.55 -13.73 8.56
N CYS A 122 -2.17 -13.67 7.30
CA CYS A 122 -2.60 -14.66 6.30
C CYS A 122 -1.76 -14.62 5.03
N ASP A 123 -1.83 -15.68 4.26
CA ASP A 123 -1.39 -15.67 2.87
C ASP A 123 -2.43 -14.97 2.01
N VAL A 124 -2.07 -13.79 1.46
CA VAL A 124 -2.93 -12.98 0.58
C VAL A 124 -3.46 -13.78 -0.60
N CYS A 125 -2.66 -14.68 -1.18
CA CYS A 125 -3.07 -15.50 -2.32
C CYS A 125 -4.14 -16.55 -1.96
N SER A 126 -4.33 -16.83 -0.67
CA SER A 126 -5.35 -17.77 -0.16
C SER A 126 -6.70 -17.11 0.18
N LEU A 127 -6.78 -15.77 0.15
CA LEU A 127 -7.99 -15.01 0.53
C LEU A 127 -9.11 -15.01 -0.51
N SER A 128 -8.87 -15.51 -1.73
CA SER A 128 -9.84 -15.51 -2.81
C SER A 128 -11.21 -16.06 -2.37
N ASN A 129 -12.29 -15.39 -2.73
CA ASN A 129 -13.71 -15.66 -2.48
C ASN A 129 -14.25 -15.29 -1.08
N ARG A 130 -13.49 -15.39 0.00
CA ARG A 130 -14.03 -15.09 1.36
C ARG A 130 -14.22 -13.60 1.61
N MET A 131 -13.37 -12.78 1.00
CA MET A 131 -13.35 -11.32 1.16
C MET A 131 -13.78 -10.59 -0.12
N SER A 132 -14.50 -11.30 -1.03
CA SER A 132 -14.96 -10.71 -2.29
C SER A 132 -15.78 -9.46 -2.06
N LYS A 133 -15.39 -8.36 -2.72
CA LYS A 133 -16.06 -7.03 -2.64
C LYS A 133 -16.27 -6.53 -1.20
N SER A 134 -15.34 -6.86 -0.28
CA SER A 134 -15.44 -6.45 1.13
C SER A 134 -14.85 -5.06 1.39
N PHE A 135 -13.97 -4.58 0.52
CA PHE A 135 -13.27 -3.30 0.67
C PHE A 135 -13.66 -2.35 -0.46
N ASP A 136 -13.73 -1.06 -0.17
CA ASP A 136 -13.96 -0.06 -1.20
C ASP A 136 -12.72 0.10 -2.06
N THR A 137 -11.57 0.22 -1.42
CA THR A 137 -10.27 0.40 -2.05
C THR A 137 -9.28 -0.67 -1.56
N VAL A 138 -8.46 -1.17 -2.45
CA VAL A 138 -7.31 -2.02 -2.09
C VAL A 138 -6.04 -1.32 -2.54
N ILE A 139 -5.07 -1.22 -1.62
CA ILE A 139 -3.74 -0.70 -1.90
C ILE A 139 -2.70 -1.81 -1.71
N MET A 140 -1.61 -1.76 -2.45
CA MET A 140 -0.53 -2.72 -2.27
C MET A 140 0.80 -2.27 -2.87
N ASN A 141 1.88 -2.69 -2.22
CA ASN A 141 3.22 -2.76 -2.78
C ASN A 141 3.64 -4.23 -2.77
N PRO A 142 3.22 -5.03 -3.76
CA PRO A 142 3.38 -6.48 -3.74
C PRO A 142 4.84 -6.88 -3.97
N PRO A 143 5.23 -8.11 -3.63
CA PRO A 143 6.48 -8.70 -4.08
C PRO A 143 6.61 -8.57 -5.60
N PHE A 144 7.77 -8.07 -6.10
CA PHE A 144 7.94 -7.79 -7.54
C PHE A 144 8.18 -9.03 -8.41
N GLY A 145 8.05 -10.22 -7.85
CA GLY A 145 8.17 -11.48 -8.59
C GLY A 145 9.60 -11.72 -9.08
N THR A 146 10.59 -11.65 -8.18
CA THR A 146 11.96 -12.03 -8.51
C THR A 146 12.06 -13.52 -8.83
N LYS A 147 13.25 -14.02 -9.16
CA LYS A 147 13.47 -15.38 -9.68
C LYS A 147 12.74 -16.50 -8.90
N ASN A 148 12.57 -16.33 -7.59
CA ASN A 148 11.94 -17.34 -6.73
C ASN A 148 10.42 -17.13 -6.56
N ASN A 149 9.90 -15.93 -6.85
CA ASN A 149 8.50 -15.53 -6.64
C ASN A 149 7.80 -15.12 -7.94
N LYS A 150 8.19 -15.70 -9.07
CA LYS A 150 7.65 -15.33 -10.38
C LYS A 150 6.13 -15.47 -10.42
N GLY A 151 5.45 -14.37 -10.72
CA GLY A 151 3.99 -14.31 -10.84
C GLY A 151 3.26 -14.00 -9.53
N THR A 152 3.96 -13.82 -8.39
CA THR A 152 3.34 -13.47 -7.11
C THR A 152 2.68 -12.09 -7.18
N ASP A 153 3.29 -11.12 -7.87
CA ASP A 153 2.71 -9.80 -8.14
C ASP A 153 1.33 -9.89 -8.81
N MET A 154 1.19 -10.77 -9.79
CA MET A 154 -0.07 -11.00 -10.51
C MET A 154 -1.09 -11.78 -9.68
N ALA A 155 -0.65 -12.68 -8.81
CA ALA A 155 -1.54 -13.37 -7.86
C ALA A 155 -2.11 -12.38 -6.84
N PHE A 156 -1.27 -11.50 -6.28
CA PHE A 156 -1.71 -10.41 -5.41
C PHE A 156 -2.70 -9.50 -6.13
N LEU A 157 -2.41 -9.08 -7.36
CA LEU A 157 -3.31 -8.24 -8.15
C LEU A 157 -4.66 -8.90 -8.37
N LYS A 158 -4.69 -10.19 -8.67
CA LYS A 158 -5.94 -10.93 -8.84
C LYS A 158 -6.78 -10.93 -7.55
N THR A 159 -6.17 -11.26 -6.42
CA THR A 159 -6.83 -11.20 -5.11
C THR A 159 -7.35 -9.79 -4.81
N ALA A 160 -6.53 -8.75 -5.05
CA ALA A 160 -6.92 -7.36 -4.85
C ALA A 160 -8.15 -6.98 -5.66
N LEU A 161 -8.20 -7.35 -6.95
CA LEU A 161 -9.34 -7.10 -7.84
C LEU A 161 -10.62 -7.82 -7.38
N GLU A 162 -10.50 -9.00 -6.79
CA GLU A 162 -11.63 -9.72 -6.21
C GLU A 162 -12.14 -9.04 -4.93
N MET A 163 -11.24 -8.52 -4.09
CA MET A 163 -11.57 -7.88 -2.81
C MET A 163 -12.15 -6.46 -2.96
N ALA A 164 -11.72 -5.70 -3.96
CA ALA A 164 -12.09 -4.30 -4.14
C ALA A 164 -13.49 -4.13 -4.76
N ARG A 165 -14.25 -3.14 -4.27
CA ARG A 165 -15.51 -2.68 -4.87
C ARG A 165 -15.29 -1.60 -5.93
N THR A 166 -14.38 -0.66 -5.66
CA THR A 166 -14.19 0.56 -6.46
C THR A 166 -12.88 0.55 -7.22
N ALA A 167 -11.76 0.42 -6.52
CA ALA A 167 -10.45 0.53 -7.13
C ALA A 167 -9.36 -0.27 -6.41
N VAL A 168 -8.34 -0.63 -7.17
CA VAL A 168 -7.08 -1.20 -6.68
C VAL A 168 -5.95 -0.28 -7.09
N TYR A 169 -5.05 0.03 -6.16
CA TYR A 169 -3.83 0.78 -6.41
C TYR A 169 -2.62 -0.08 -6.09
N SER A 170 -1.76 -0.27 -7.06
CA SER A 170 -0.61 -1.15 -6.95
C SER A 170 0.65 -0.54 -7.52
N LEU A 171 1.78 -0.79 -6.84
CA LEU A 171 3.10 -0.50 -7.36
C LEU A 171 3.62 -1.70 -8.16
N HIS A 172 4.07 -1.45 -9.37
CA HIS A 172 4.66 -2.47 -10.24
C HIS A 172 5.93 -1.95 -10.91
N LYS A 173 6.85 -2.85 -11.27
CA LYS A 173 8.02 -2.46 -12.05
C LYS A 173 7.59 -1.84 -13.38
N SER A 174 8.16 -0.70 -13.75
CA SER A 174 7.88 -0.04 -15.04
C SER A 174 8.18 -0.96 -16.23
N SER A 175 9.17 -1.86 -16.09
CA SER A 175 9.50 -2.87 -17.10
C SER A 175 8.40 -3.92 -17.33
N THR A 176 7.43 -4.06 -16.41
CA THR A 176 6.30 -5.00 -16.54
C THR A 176 5.01 -4.33 -17.01
N ARG A 177 5.02 -3.02 -17.27
CA ARG A 177 3.84 -2.21 -17.65
C ARG A 177 3.01 -2.83 -18.78
N GLU A 178 3.65 -3.18 -19.89
CA GLU A 178 2.96 -3.77 -21.05
C GLU A 178 2.27 -5.10 -20.71
N HIS A 179 2.93 -5.94 -19.90
CA HIS A 179 2.35 -7.20 -19.44
C HIS A 179 1.10 -6.96 -18.61
N ILE A 180 1.13 -6.00 -17.68
CA ILE A 180 0.03 -5.66 -16.79
C ILE A 180 -1.14 -5.08 -17.62
N GLN A 181 -0.86 -4.17 -18.56
CA GLN A 181 -1.88 -3.61 -19.46
C GLN A 181 -2.57 -4.71 -20.26
N LYS A 182 -1.82 -5.66 -20.80
CA LYS A 182 -2.38 -6.81 -21.52
C LYS A 182 -3.29 -7.65 -20.62
N LYS A 183 -2.85 -7.94 -19.40
CA LYS A 183 -3.66 -8.71 -18.44
C LYS A 183 -4.93 -7.96 -18.01
N ALA A 184 -4.84 -6.67 -17.73
CA ALA A 184 -6.00 -5.85 -17.41
C ALA A 184 -7.05 -5.87 -18.56
N ALA A 185 -6.58 -5.77 -19.82
CA ALA A 185 -7.46 -5.89 -21.00
C ALA A 185 -8.12 -7.28 -21.10
N GLU A 186 -7.36 -8.36 -20.87
CA GLU A 186 -7.89 -9.73 -20.84
C GLU A 186 -8.98 -9.89 -19.75
N TRP A 187 -8.80 -9.24 -18.60
CA TRP A 187 -9.75 -9.26 -17.48
C TRP A 187 -10.89 -8.24 -17.61
N LYS A 188 -10.87 -7.39 -18.65
CA LYS A 188 -11.83 -6.31 -18.88
C LYS A 188 -11.84 -5.28 -17.72
N ILE A 189 -10.69 -5.03 -17.12
CA ILE A 189 -10.49 -4.05 -16.06
C ILE A 189 -9.95 -2.76 -16.68
N LYS A 190 -10.54 -1.63 -16.28
CA LYS A 190 -10.00 -0.31 -16.65
C LYS A 190 -8.71 -0.05 -15.90
N ILE A 191 -7.70 0.45 -16.60
CA ILE A 191 -6.38 0.73 -16.07
C ILE A 191 -5.99 2.19 -16.33
N ASP A 192 -5.55 2.88 -15.29
CA ASP A 192 -4.93 4.20 -15.36
C ASP A 192 -3.51 4.08 -14.82
N VAL A 193 -2.50 4.24 -15.69
CA VAL A 193 -1.11 4.29 -15.26
C VAL A 193 -0.80 5.69 -14.78
N ILE A 194 -0.56 5.83 -13.50
CA ILE A 194 -0.21 7.09 -12.84
C ILE A 194 1.33 7.23 -12.91
N ALA A 195 1.89 7.08 -14.12
CA ALA A 195 3.31 7.29 -14.35
C ALA A 195 3.56 8.80 -14.43
N GLY A 196 4.24 9.36 -13.41
CA GLY A 196 4.74 10.73 -13.45
C GLY A 196 3.70 11.84 -13.38
N GLY A 197 2.46 11.56 -13.00
CA GLY A 197 1.43 12.60 -12.82
C GLY A 197 1.51 13.26 -11.45
N PHE A 198 2.00 14.51 -11.40
CA PHE A 198 2.04 15.44 -10.25
C PHE A 198 3.11 15.27 -9.16
N CYS A 199 3.83 14.19 -9.05
CA CYS A 199 5.16 14.20 -8.46
C CYS A 199 6.15 13.98 -9.60
N PHE A 200 6.94 14.97 -9.94
CA PHE A 200 8.11 14.89 -10.86
C PHE A 200 9.23 14.03 -10.23
N VAL A 201 8.90 12.88 -9.69
CA VAL A 201 9.83 11.95 -9.08
C VAL A 201 9.59 10.62 -9.76
N GLU A 202 10.55 10.22 -10.58
CA GLU A 202 10.71 8.81 -10.91
C GLU A 202 10.69 8.05 -9.57
N LEU A 203 9.66 7.22 -9.36
CA LEU A 203 9.60 6.36 -8.20
C LEU A 203 10.72 5.33 -8.36
N ARG A 204 11.89 5.61 -7.77
CA ARG A 204 13.04 4.71 -7.81
C ARG A 204 13.11 3.93 -6.50
N TYR A 205 13.11 2.63 -6.63
CA TYR A 205 13.31 1.71 -5.51
C TYR A 205 14.78 1.30 -5.47
N ASP A 206 15.52 1.72 -4.44
CA ASP A 206 16.83 1.15 -4.17
C ASP A 206 16.62 -0.17 -3.40
N LEU A 207 16.90 -1.26 -4.05
CA LEU A 207 17.03 -2.53 -3.34
C LEU A 207 18.39 -2.53 -2.62
N PRO A 208 18.43 -2.75 -1.30
CA PRO A 208 19.69 -2.99 -0.61
C PRO A 208 20.45 -4.11 -1.32
N ALA A 209 21.76 -4.00 -1.40
CA ALA A 209 22.63 -5.02 -2.01
C ALA A 209 22.74 -6.28 -1.14
N SER A 210 21.60 -6.86 -0.77
CA SER A 210 21.51 -8.10 0.03
C SER A 210 21.81 -9.36 -0.77
N TYR A 211 21.96 -9.25 -2.09
CA TYR A 211 22.38 -10.36 -2.93
C TYR A 211 23.91 -10.33 -3.12
N LYS A 212 24.60 -11.39 -2.67
CA LYS A 212 26.06 -11.61 -2.80
C LYS A 212 26.61 -11.47 -4.24
N PHE A 213 25.74 -11.36 -5.24
CA PHE A 213 26.09 -11.26 -6.66
C PHE A 213 25.96 -9.86 -7.25
N HIS A 214 25.46 -8.87 -6.48
CA HIS A 214 25.40 -7.51 -7.00
C HIS A 214 26.72 -6.78 -6.82
N LYS A 215 27.37 -6.41 -7.95
CA LYS A 215 28.58 -5.57 -7.98
C LYS A 215 28.31 -4.12 -7.54
N ARG A 216 27.04 -3.69 -7.41
CA ARG A 216 26.64 -2.35 -6.98
C ARG A 216 25.98 -2.41 -5.61
N LYS A 217 26.19 -1.38 -4.79
CA LYS A 217 25.63 -1.26 -3.44
C LYS A 217 24.11 -1.12 -3.40
N SER A 218 23.49 -0.68 -4.47
CA SER A 218 22.04 -0.56 -4.65
C SER A 218 21.66 -0.75 -6.12
N VAL A 219 20.45 -1.22 -6.37
CA VAL A 219 19.85 -1.29 -7.71
C VAL A 219 18.60 -0.44 -7.69
N ASP A 220 18.58 0.62 -8.49
CA ASP A 220 17.37 1.44 -8.68
C ASP A 220 16.39 0.66 -9.55
N ILE A 221 15.18 0.46 -9.04
CA ILE A 221 14.06 -0.11 -9.78
C ILE A 221 13.05 0.99 -10.00
N GLU A 222 12.74 1.28 -11.25
CA GLU A 222 11.64 2.17 -11.61
C GLU A 222 10.31 1.43 -11.38
N VAL A 223 9.35 2.12 -10.74
CA VAL A 223 8.03 1.58 -10.47
C VAL A 223 6.95 2.54 -10.93
N ASP A 224 5.85 1.97 -11.39
CA ASP A 224 4.62 2.68 -11.72
C ASP A 224 3.61 2.49 -10.60
N LEU A 225 2.91 3.56 -10.25
CA LEU A 225 1.65 3.46 -9.55
C LEU A 225 0.54 3.25 -10.58
N ILE A 226 -0.18 2.15 -10.45
CA ILE A 226 -1.23 1.77 -11.38
C ILE A 226 -2.56 1.69 -10.62
N ARG A 227 -3.59 2.36 -11.15
CA ARG A 227 -4.97 2.25 -10.69
C ARG A 227 -5.75 1.32 -11.60
N PHE A 228 -6.43 0.37 -11.01
CA PHE A 228 -7.38 -0.52 -11.65
C PHE A 228 -8.77 -0.19 -11.12
N SER A 229 -9.77 -0.07 -12.02
CA SER A 229 -11.16 0.24 -11.65
C SER A 229 -12.15 -0.57 -12.47
N PHE A 230 -13.37 -0.72 -11.95
CA PHE A 230 -14.45 -1.53 -12.51
C PHE A 230 -15.49 -0.68 -13.23
#